data_e0a31e769459022ab42451031d4c6aeb
#
_entry.id   e0a31e769459022ab42451031d4c6aeb
#
_cell.length_a   1.000
_cell.length_b   1.000
_cell.length_c   1.000
_cell.angle_alpha   90.00
_cell.angle_beta   90.00
_cell.angle_gamma   90.00
#
_symmetry.space_group_name_H-M   'P 1'
#
loop_
_entity.id
_entity.type
_entity.pdbx_description
1 polymer ?
#
loop_
_entity_poly.entity_id
_entity_poly.type
_entity_poly.pdbx_seq_one_letter_code
_entity_poly.pdbx_strand_id
1 'polypeptide(L)'
;MLNNAMSVVILAAGKGTRMYSDLPKVLHTLAGKAMVQHVIDAANELGAAHVHLVYGHGGDLLKQALKDDNLNWVLQAEQLGTGHAMQQAAPFFADDEDILMLYGDVPLISVETLQRLRDAKPQGGIGLLTVKLDDPTGYGRITRENGKVTGIVEHKDAT
;
A
#
# COMPACT_ATOMS: atom_id res chain seq x y z
N MET A 1 1.57 13.83 -22.77
CA MET A 1 1.07 14.00 -21.38
C MET A 1 2.28 13.94 -20.49
N LEU A 2 2.55 14.96 -19.68
CA LEU A 2 3.60 14.91 -18.70
C LEU A 2 3.17 13.89 -17.66
N ASN A 3 3.85 12.73 -17.58
CA ASN A 3 3.68 11.82 -16.47
C ASN A 3 4.21 12.56 -15.24
N ASN A 4 3.33 12.88 -14.29
CA ASN A 4 3.74 13.40 -13.00
C ASN A 4 4.71 12.41 -12.34
N ALA A 5 5.65 12.92 -11.56
CA ALA A 5 6.43 12.08 -10.67
C ALA A 5 5.46 11.27 -9.79
N MET A 6 5.85 10.07 -9.42
CA MET A 6 5.01 9.19 -8.62
C MET A 6 5.76 8.76 -7.38
N SER A 7 5.18 9.02 -6.21
CA SER A 7 5.61 8.43 -4.96
C SER A 7 4.77 7.22 -4.60
N VAL A 8 5.41 6.17 -4.13
CA VAL A 8 4.75 4.95 -3.64
C VAL A 8 4.80 4.91 -2.13
N VAL A 9 3.67 4.66 -1.49
CA VAL A 9 3.56 4.44 -0.04
C VAL A 9 3.22 2.98 0.21
N ILE A 10 4.11 2.26 0.87
CA ILE A 10 3.91 0.85 1.23
C ILE A 10 3.53 0.75 2.71
N LEU A 11 2.34 0.24 2.99
CA LEU A 11 1.85 0.06 4.35
C LEU A 11 2.35 -1.26 4.94
N ALA A 12 3.19 -1.18 5.95
CA ALA A 12 3.83 -2.32 6.62
C ALA A 12 3.73 -2.27 8.16
N ALA A 13 2.87 -1.40 8.72
CA ALA A 13 2.77 -1.18 10.16
C ALA A 13 1.88 -2.20 10.90
N GLY A 14 1.20 -3.10 10.20
CA GLY A 14 0.27 -4.07 10.79
C GLY A 14 0.98 -5.08 11.70
N LYS A 15 0.41 -5.33 12.88
CA LYS A 15 0.97 -6.26 13.90
C LYS A 15 0.98 -7.73 13.47
N GLY A 16 0.18 -8.12 12.46
CA GLY A 16 0.12 -9.51 11.97
C GLY A 16 -0.24 -10.55 13.05
N THR A 17 -1.04 -10.19 14.03
CA THR A 17 -1.37 -11.03 15.22
C THR A 17 -1.87 -12.43 14.88
N ARG A 18 -2.49 -12.59 13.70
CA ARG A 18 -2.98 -13.89 13.20
C ARG A 18 -1.87 -14.83 12.71
N MET A 19 -0.65 -14.34 12.57
CA MET A 19 0.49 -15.15 12.11
C MET A 19 1.13 -15.99 13.22
N TYR A 20 0.78 -15.73 14.49
CA TYR A 20 1.37 -16.42 15.65
C TYR A 20 2.91 -16.44 15.62
N SER A 21 3.52 -15.32 15.24
CA SER A 21 4.96 -15.17 15.03
C SER A 21 5.41 -13.81 15.54
N ASP A 22 6.61 -13.77 16.13
CA ASP A 22 7.27 -12.52 16.55
C ASP A 22 7.84 -11.75 15.37
N LEU A 23 7.97 -12.42 14.21
CA LEU A 23 8.41 -11.77 12.98
C LEU A 23 7.27 -10.90 12.42
N PRO A 24 7.53 -9.62 12.08
CA PRO A 24 6.56 -8.81 11.38
C PRO A 24 5.99 -9.52 10.15
N LYS A 25 4.65 -9.47 9.97
CA LYS A 25 3.95 -10.20 8.89
C LYS A 25 4.62 -10.03 7.53
N VAL A 26 5.00 -8.80 7.20
CA VAL A 26 5.56 -8.44 5.90
C VAL A 26 6.98 -8.97 5.65
N LEU A 27 7.67 -9.45 6.71
CA LEU A 27 8.98 -10.10 6.61
C LEU A 27 8.92 -11.60 6.38
N HIS A 28 7.74 -12.23 6.52
CA HIS A 28 7.59 -13.62 6.12
C HIS A 28 7.91 -13.76 4.63
N THR A 29 8.57 -14.86 4.28
CA THR A 29 9.09 -15.03 2.91
C THR A 29 8.09 -15.74 2.01
N LEU A 30 8.06 -15.29 0.76
CA LEU A 30 7.43 -15.95 -0.38
C LEU A 30 8.51 -16.19 -1.43
N ALA A 31 8.72 -17.43 -1.85
CA ALA A 31 9.79 -17.82 -2.77
C ALA A 31 11.20 -17.32 -2.34
N GLY A 32 11.48 -17.38 -1.03
CA GLY A 32 12.78 -16.99 -0.48
C GLY A 32 13.02 -15.49 -0.28
N LYS A 33 12.04 -14.64 -0.59
CA LYS A 33 12.12 -13.18 -0.47
C LYS A 33 10.99 -12.67 0.43
N ALA A 34 11.26 -11.71 1.32
CA ALA A 34 10.24 -11.12 2.18
C ALA A 34 9.07 -10.55 1.36
N MET A 35 7.83 -10.71 1.85
CA MET A 35 6.65 -10.23 1.13
C MET A 35 6.75 -8.75 0.77
N VAL A 36 7.18 -7.93 1.71
CA VAL A 36 7.34 -6.48 1.47
C VAL A 36 8.40 -6.19 0.41
N GLN A 37 9.45 -7.02 0.28
CA GLN A 37 10.48 -6.82 -0.74
C GLN A 37 9.92 -7.02 -2.16
N HIS A 38 8.99 -7.96 -2.36
CA HIS A 38 8.30 -8.09 -3.65
C HIS A 38 7.53 -6.81 -4.01
N VAL A 39 6.91 -6.17 -3.02
CA VAL A 39 6.16 -4.92 -3.24
C VAL A 39 7.10 -3.75 -3.52
N ILE A 40 8.23 -3.67 -2.82
CA ILE A 40 9.28 -2.67 -3.06
C ILE A 40 9.84 -2.82 -4.48
N ASP A 41 10.16 -4.06 -4.88
CA ASP A 41 10.68 -4.34 -6.22
C ASP A 41 9.67 -3.91 -7.30
N ALA A 42 8.38 -4.21 -7.11
CA ALA A 42 7.32 -3.78 -8.02
C ALA A 42 7.18 -2.25 -8.10
N ALA A 43 7.32 -1.54 -6.98
CA ALA A 43 7.31 -0.08 -6.94
C ALA A 43 8.49 0.52 -7.71
N ASN A 44 9.69 -0.04 -7.53
CA ASN A 44 10.90 0.39 -8.23
C ASN A 44 10.81 0.11 -9.74
N GLU A 45 10.33 -1.07 -10.13
CA GLU A 45 10.14 -1.45 -11.54
C GLU A 45 9.07 -0.57 -12.22
N LEU A 46 8.04 -0.14 -11.48
CA LEU A 46 7.03 0.80 -11.98
C LEU A 46 7.59 2.22 -12.22
N GLY A 47 8.81 2.51 -11.72
CA GLY A 47 9.47 3.79 -11.86
C GLY A 47 9.05 4.82 -10.80
N ALA A 48 8.83 4.37 -9.56
CA ALA A 48 8.58 5.28 -8.44
C ALA A 48 9.76 6.24 -8.25
N ALA A 49 9.47 7.53 -8.12
CA ALA A 49 10.47 8.55 -7.80
C ALA A 49 10.91 8.43 -6.33
N HIS A 50 9.95 8.11 -5.46
CA HIS A 50 10.19 7.88 -4.04
C HIS A 50 9.37 6.69 -3.56
N VAL A 51 9.95 5.88 -2.66
CA VAL A 51 9.26 4.78 -1.97
C VAL A 51 9.27 5.04 -0.47
N HIS A 52 8.10 5.26 0.10
CA HIS A 52 7.89 5.49 1.53
C HIS A 52 7.37 4.21 2.16
N LEU A 53 8.12 3.66 3.13
CA LEU A 53 7.70 2.48 3.87
C LEU A 53 7.14 2.89 5.22
N VAL A 54 5.83 2.78 5.39
CA VAL A 54 5.16 3.07 6.66
C VAL A 54 5.26 1.85 7.55
N TYR A 55 5.97 1.99 8.67
CA TYR A 55 6.21 0.91 9.63
C TYR A 55 5.72 1.28 11.02
N GLY A 56 5.52 0.26 11.87
CA GLY A 56 5.11 0.41 13.26
C GLY A 56 6.06 -0.35 14.19
N HIS A 57 5.50 -1.12 15.12
CA HIS A 57 6.26 -1.99 15.99
C HIS A 57 7.09 -3.00 15.19
N GLY A 58 8.32 -3.28 15.64
CA GLY A 58 9.24 -4.19 14.92
C GLY A 58 10.02 -3.52 13.79
N GLY A 59 10.04 -2.19 13.73
CA GLY A 59 10.77 -1.41 12.71
C GLY A 59 12.25 -1.72 12.63
N ASP A 60 12.89 -2.07 13.74
CA ASP A 60 14.31 -2.45 13.75
C ASP A 60 14.57 -3.74 12.96
N LEU A 61 13.66 -4.73 13.05
CA LEU A 61 13.75 -5.95 12.25
C LEU A 61 13.57 -5.66 10.76
N LEU A 62 12.62 -4.76 10.43
CA LEU A 62 12.43 -4.32 9.05
C LEU A 62 13.67 -3.64 8.49
N LYS A 63 14.25 -2.69 9.23
CA LYS A 63 15.47 -1.96 8.83
C LYS A 63 16.69 -2.88 8.69
N GLN A 64 16.78 -3.93 9.51
CA GLN A 64 17.86 -4.92 9.41
C GLN A 64 17.69 -5.85 8.20
N ALA A 65 16.44 -6.22 7.89
CA ALA A 65 16.13 -7.14 6.80
C ALA A 65 16.14 -6.48 5.42
N LEU A 66 15.68 -5.23 5.33
CA LEU A 66 15.57 -4.46 4.10
C LEU A 66 16.76 -3.51 3.99
N LYS A 67 17.76 -3.90 3.20
CA LYS A 67 18.98 -3.12 2.96
C LYS A 67 18.82 -2.29 1.67
N ASP A 68 17.77 -1.47 1.62
CA ASP A 68 17.52 -0.59 0.47
C ASP A 68 17.73 0.87 0.93
N ASP A 69 18.78 1.51 0.44
CA ASP A 69 19.14 2.89 0.78
C ASP A 69 18.17 3.92 0.18
N ASN A 70 17.28 3.49 -0.73
CA ASN A 70 16.30 4.36 -1.39
C ASN A 70 14.95 4.40 -0.67
N LEU A 71 14.78 3.69 0.45
CA LEU A 71 13.55 3.70 1.22
C LEU A 71 13.49 4.89 2.17
N ASN A 72 12.40 5.66 2.07
CA ASN A 72 12.03 6.64 3.08
C ASN A 72 11.21 5.95 4.18
N TRP A 73 11.77 5.90 5.37
CA TRP A 73 11.16 5.24 6.52
C TRP A 73 10.19 6.18 7.23
N VAL A 74 8.91 5.81 7.31
CA VAL A 74 7.84 6.60 7.93
C VAL A 74 7.29 5.85 9.14
N LEU A 75 7.46 6.40 10.33
CA LEU A 75 6.95 5.78 11.56
C LEU A 75 5.46 6.08 11.74
N GLN A 76 4.65 5.04 11.88
CA GLN A 76 3.30 5.10 12.41
C GLN A 76 3.32 4.61 13.86
N ALA A 77 3.51 5.51 14.81
CA ALA A 77 3.64 5.16 16.22
C ALA A 77 2.35 4.54 16.78
N GLU A 78 1.21 5.10 16.42
CA GLU A 78 -0.13 4.60 16.79
C GLU A 78 -0.82 4.04 15.55
N GLN A 79 -1.35 2.82 15.67
CA GLN A 79 -1.99 2.12 14.54
C GLN A 79 -3.48 2.48 14.45
N LEU A 80 -3.78 3.70 14.02
CA LEU A 80 -5.15 4.23 13.91
C LEU A 80 -5.78 3.98 12.52
N GLY A 81 -5.25 3.02 11.78
CA GLY A 81 -5.78 2.61 10.48
C GLY A 81 -5.00 3.13 9.27
N THR A 82 -5.49 2.76 8.09
CA THR A 82 -4.86 3.02 6.79
C THR A 82 -4.75 4.53 6.49
N GLY A 83 -5.84 5.28 6.74
CA GLY A 83 -5.85 6.74 6.53
C GLY A 83 -4.80 7.45 7.39
N HIS A 84 -4.69 7.05 8.66
CA HIS A 84 -3.66 7.58 9.55
C HIS A 84 -2.25 7.25 9.06
N ALA A 85 -2.02 6.04 8.55
CA ALA A 85 -0.73 5.66 7.96
C ALA A 85 -0.36 6.59 6.78
N MET A 86 -1.32 6.87 5.89
CA MET A 86 -1.12 7.82 4.79
C MET A 86 -0.84 9.24 5.28
N GLN A 87 -1.51 9.69 6.34
CA GLN A 87 -1.25 11.00 6.96
C GLN A 87 0.17 11.13 7.50
N GLN A 88 0.77 10.04 7.99
CA GLN A 88 2.18 10.05 8.43
C GLN A 88 3.14 10.23 7.24
N ALA A 89 2.80 9.73 6.07
CA ALA A 89 3.60 9.86 4.86
C ALA A 89 3.39 11.21 4.14
N ALA A 90 2.23 11.85 4.33
CA ALA A 90 1.85 13.06 3.61
C ALA A 90 2.87 14.21 3.66
N PRO A 91 3.60 14.47 4.76
CA PRO A 91 4.61 15.53 4.79
C PRO A 91 5.79 15.35 3.82
N PHE A 92 5.95 14.16 3.25
CA PHE A 92 7.02 13.83 2.31
C PHE A 92 6.59 13.92 0.84
N PHE A 93 5.33 14.23 0.56
CA PHE A 93 4.80 14.33 -0.81
C PHE A 93 5.03 15.72 -1.38
N ALA A 94 5.37 15.80 -2.67
CA ALA A 94 5.32 17.04 -3.41
C ALA A 94 3.89 17.30 -3.93
N ASP A 95 3.54 18.57 -4.14
CA ASP A 95 2.18 18.99 -4.52
C ASP A 95 1.72 18.49 -5.89
N ASP A 96 2.67 18.14 -6.76
CA ASP A 96 2.43 17.71 -8.14
C ASP A 96 2.69 16.21 -8.38
N GLU A 97 2.88 15.43 -7.33
CA GLU A 97 3.09 13.99 -7.41
C GLU A 97 1.78 13.20 -7.43
N ASP A 98 1.79 12.13 -8.20
CA ASP A 98 0.80 11.05 -8.04
C ASP A 98 1.23 10.13 -6.88
N ILE A 99 0.29 9.80 -5.99
CA ILE A 99 0.56 8.94 -4.85
C ILE A 99 -0.08 7.57 -5.07
N LEU A 100 0.74 6.53 -5.09
CA LEU A 100 0.29 5.14 -5.17
C LEU A 100 0.43 4.48 -3.80
N MET A 101 -0.69 4.04 -3.22
CA MET A 101 -0.70 3.29 -1.97
C MET A 101 -0.71 1.78 -2.25
N LEU A 102 0.23 1.06 -1.65
CA LEU A 102 0.35 -0.39 -1.71
C LEU A 102 0.37 -1.01 -0.30
N TYR A 103 -0.02 -2.28 -0.22
CA TYR A 103 0.07 -3.05 1.00
C TYR A 103 1.31 -3.96 0.96
N GLY A 104 2.15 -3.90 2.00
CA GLY A 104 3.36 -4.69 2.11
C GLY A 104 3.14 -6.21 2.24
N ASP A 105 1.91 -6.62 2.51
CA ASP A 105 1.48 -8.02 2.61
C ASP A 105 0.70 -8.52 1.38
N VAL A 106 0.76 -7.78 0.26
CA VAL A 106 0.17 -8.16 -1.03
C VAL A 106 1.30 -8.32 -2.07
N PRO A 107 2.14 -9.37 -1.94
CA PRO A 107 3.40 -9.52 -2.69
C PRO A 107 3.21 -9.90 -4.17
N LEU A 108 2.01 -10.34 -4.56
CA LEU A 108 1.74 -10.84 -5.93
C LEU A 108 1.11 -9.78 -6.83
N ILE A 109 1.07 -8.52 -6.41
CA ILE A 109 0.61 -7.44 -7.29
C ILE A 109 1.61 -7.26 -8.44
N SER A 110 1.13 -7.36 -9.69
CA SER A 110 2.00 -7.23 -10.85
C SER A 110 2.20 -5.77 -11.25
N VAL A 111 3.37 -5.47 -11.77
CA VAL A 111 3.71 -4.14 -12.31
C VAL A 111 2.74 -3.75 -13.43
N GLU A 112 2.35 -4.70 -14.28
CA GLU A 112 1.36 -4.47 -15.33
C GLU A 112 0.00 -4.00 -14.76
N THR A 113 -0.46 -4.62 -13.67
CA THR A 113 -1.70 -4.21 -13.00
C THR A 113 -1.58 -2.79 -12.44
N LEU A 114 -0.45 -2.46 -11.83
CA LEU A 114 -0.17 -1.12 -11.29
C LEU A 114 -0.09 -0.08 -12.42
N GLN A 115 0.54 -0.41 -13.54
CA GLN A 115 0.59 0.44 -14.71
C GLN A 115 -0.81 0.75 -15.25
N ARG A 116 -1.65 -0.28 -15.41
CA ARG A 116 -3.05 -0.12 -15.84
C ARG A 116 -3.87 0.72 -14.85
N LEU A 117 -3.64 0.55 -13.54
CA LEU A 117 -4.29 1.39 -12.52
C LEU A 117 -3.90 2.86 -12.68
N ARG A 118 -2.61 3.15 -12.88
CA ARG A 118 -2.10 4.50 -13.10
C ARG A 118 -2.70 5.12 -14.37
N ASP A 119 -2.71 4.37 -15.46
CA ASP A 119 -3.22 4.85 -16.76
C ASP A 119 -4.75 5.08 -16.71
N ALA A 120 -5.49 4.34 -15.90
CA ALA A 120 -6.93 4.48 -15.71
C ALA A 120 -7.31 5.63 -14.76
N LYS A 121 -6.37 6.18 -14.00
CA LYS A 121 -6.63 7.28 -13.06
C LYS A 121 -6.97 8.55 -13.84
N PRO A 122 -8.14 9.19 -13.62
CA PRO A 122 -8.43 10.48 -14.24
C PRO A 122 -7.52 11.56 -13.66
N GLN A 123 -7.26 12.60 -14.45
CA GLN A 123 -6.49 13.75 -13.99
C GLN A 123 -7.18 14.39 -12.77
N GLY A 124 -6.44 14.61 -11.69
CA GLY A 124 -6.97 15.15 -10.43
C GLY A 124 -7.95 14.24 -9.70
N GLY A 125 -8.06 12.97 -10.12
CA GLY A 125 -8.96 11.99 -9.54
C GLY A 125 -8.23 10.84 -8.85
N ILE A 126 -9.00 9.84 -8.44
CA ILE A 126 -8.51 8.64 -7.75
C ILE A 126 -8.71 7.42 -8.65
N GLY A 127 -7.67 6.59 -8.78
CA GLY A 127 -7.74 5.23 -9.31
C GLY A 127 -7.90 4.24 -8.16
N LEU A 128 -8.81 3.30 -8.27
CA LEU A 128 -9.04 2.27 -7.25
C LEU A 128 -9.06 0.89 -7.88
N LEU A 129 -8.14 0.03 -7.43
CA LEU A 129 -8.13 -1.37 -7.81
C LEU A 129 -9.14 -2.14 -6.94
N THR A 130 -10.11 -2.76 -7.58
CA THR A 130 -11.16 -3.53 -6.91
C THR A 130 -11.21 -4.96 -7.42
N VAL A 131 -11.76 -5.85 -6.60
CA VAL A 131 -12.02 -7.25 -6.97
C VAL A 131 -13.47 -7.59 -6.70
N LYS A 132 -14.06 -8.38 -7.57
CA LYS A 132 -15.39 -8.96 -7.35
C LYS A 132 -15.22 -10.35 -6.76
N LEU A 133 -15.70 -10.52 -5.54
CA LEU A 133 -15.66 -11.79 -4.79
C LEU A 133 -17.07 -12.35 -4.65
N ASP A 134 -17.21 -13.67 -4.75
CA ASP A 134 -18.46 -14.36 -4.47
C ASP A 134 -18.81 -14.28 -2.97
N ASP A 135 -17.81 -14.44 -2.11
CA ASP A 135 -17.91 -14.20 -0.67
C ASP A 135 -16.97 -13.05 -0.28
N PRO A 136 -17.48 -11.82 -0.11
CA PRO A 136 -16.68 -10.66 0.26
C PRO A 136 -16.51 -10.49 1.78
N THR A 137 -16.74 -11.53 2.59
CA THR A 137 -16.57 -11.48 4.04
C THR A 137 -15.18 -10.96 4.42
N GLY A 138 -15.11 -9.97 5.31
CA GLY A 138 -13.87 -9.35 5.78
C GLY A 138 -13.34 -8.23 4.88
N TYR A 139 -13.92 -8.01 3.71
CA TYR A 139 -13.53 -6.91 2.82
C TYR A 139 -14.48 -5.72 2.92
N GLY A 140 -13.98 -4.51 2.61
CA GLY A 140 -14.82 -3.34 2.41
C GLY A 140 -15.66 -3.43 1.15
N ARG A 141 -16.81 -2.76 1.14
CA ARG A 141 -17.72 -2.69 -0.01
C ARG A 141 -17.56 -1.35 -0.71
N ILE A 142 -17.38 -1.39 -2.02
CA ILE A 142 -17.33 -0.18 -2.84
C ILE A 142 -18.76 0.22 -3.19
N THR A 143 -19.20 1.35 -2.65
CA THR A 143 -20.53 1.91 -2.98
C THR A 143 -20.46 2.77 -4.23
N ARG A 144 -21.52 2.72 -5.05
CA ARG A 144 -21.58 3.45 -6.31
C ARG A 144 -22.95 4.06 -6.51
N GLU A 145 -22.99 5.27 -7.05
CA GLU A 145 -24.19 5.92 -7.54
C GLU A 145 -23.94 6.34 -9.00
N ASN A 146 -24.86 5.98 -9.90
CA ASN A 146 -24.72 6.26 -11.34
C ASN A 146 -23.36 5.84 -11.92
N GLY A 147 -22.80 4.70 -11.47
CA GLY A 147 -21.52 4.17 -11.91
C GLY A 147 -20.29 4.82 -11.26
N LYS A 148 -20.45 5.91 -10.52
CA LYS A 148 -19.35 6.59 -9.79
C LYS A 148 -19.18 6.02 -8.40
N VAL A 149 -17.94 5.83 -7.96
CA VAL A 149 -17.63 5.44 -6.59
C VAL A 149 -18.00 6.57 -5.65
N THR A 150 -18.83 6.26 -4.64
CA THR A 150 -19.29 7.23 -3.61
C THR A 150 -18.69 6.95 -2.23
N GLY A 151 -18.14 5.76 -2.00
CA GLY A 151 -17.53 5.43 -0.73
C GLY A 151 -17.02 4.01 -0.66
N ILE A 152 -16.40 3.73 0.48
CA ILE A 152 -15.99 2.39 0.91
C ILE A 152 -16.61 2.16 2.28
N VAL A 153 -17.41 1.11 2.39
CA VAL A 153 -18.06 0.71 3.66
C VAL A 153 -17.36 -0.52 4.18
N GLU A 154 -16.78 -0.43 5.37
CA GLU A 154 -16.08 -1.55 5.99
C GLU A 154 -17.04 -2.72 6.28
N HIS A 155 -16.51 -3.96 6.29
CA HIS A 155 -17.32 -5.16 6.50
C HIS A 155 -18.21 -5.08 7.75
N LYS A 156 -17.67 -4.54 8.87
CA LYS A 156 -18.42 -4.41 10.13
C LYS A 156 -19.59 -3.43 10.07
N ASP A 157 -19.56 -2.50 9.11
CA ASP A 157 -20.53 -1.43 8.92
C ASP A 157 -21.44 -1.69 7.68
N ALA A 158 -21.15 -2.79 6.93
CA ALA A 158 -21.90 -3.18 5.76
C ALA A 158 -23.12 -4.03 6.16
N THR A 159 -24.29 -3.69 5.64
CA THR A 159 -25.55 -4.45 5.79
C THR A 159 -25.68 -5.51 4.70
#